data_4664bf641950a3120a6b2aa4c6ea1024
#
_entry.id   4664bf641950a3120a6b2aa4c6ea1024
#
_cell.length_a   1.000
_cell.length_b   1.000
_cell.length_c   1.000
_cell.angle_alpha   90.00
_cell.angle_beta   90.00
_cell.angle_gamma   90.00
#
_symmetry.space_group_name_H-M   'P 1'
#
loop_
_entity.id
_entity.type
_entity.pdbx_description
1 polymer ?
#
loop_
_entity_poly.entity_id
_entity_poly.type
_entity_poly.pdbx_seq_one_letter_code
_entity_poly.pdbx_strand_id
1 'polypeptide(L)'
;IQCLTGNIGFDKILNSSEIIILILPNTEETKRIINQKNINKMLDGVSIINPGRGTLIDDEALIEALNSGKINGATLDTFDTEPLPKSHPYWFHPNVLVTPHIASATRVDSACEIIADNIKRGENQNPFRYLVDRLSGY
;
A
#
# COMPACT_ATOMS: atom_id res chain seq x y z
N ILE A 1 -17.17 -0.31 -12.77
CA ILE A 1 -16.04 0.28 -12.02
C ILE A 1 -15.34 1.25 -12.96
N GLN A 2 -15.10 2.47 -12.51
CA GLN A 2 -14.37 3.48 -13.26
C GLN A 2 -12.86 3.31 -13.01
N CYS A 3 -12.08 3.14 -14.08
CA CYS A 3 -10.62 3.14 -14.00
C CYS A 3 -10.10 4.55 -14.26
N LEU A 4 -9.21 5.04 -13.39
CA LEU A 4 -8.57 6.35 -13.49
C LEU A 4 -7.04 6.15 -13.53
N THR A 5 -6.35 6.93 -14.34
CA THR A 5 -4.89 6.81 -14.51
C THR A 5 -4.22 8.18 -14.49
N GLY A 6 -2.91 8.17 -14.22
CA GLY A 6 -2.09 9.38 -14.18
C GLY A 6 -2.46 10.35 -13.06
N ASN A 7 -1.79 11.50 -13.03
CA ASN A 7 -1.94 12.48 -11.94
C ASN A 7 -3.36 13.04 -11.81
N ILE A 8 -4.05 13.27 -12.93
CA ILE A 8 -5.43 13.77 -12.93
C ILE A 8 -6.37 12.72 -12.32
N GLY A 9 -6.18 11.45 -12.67
CA GLY A 9 -6.93 10.34 -12.10
C GLY A 9 -6.66 10.18 -10.61
N PHE A 10 -5.41 10.29 -10.20
CA PHE A 10 -5.03 10.23 -8.80
C PHE A 10 -5.65 11.37 -7.97
N ASP A 11 -5.55 12.61 -8.45
CA ASP A 11 -6.18 13.77 -7.78
C ASP A 11 -7.70 13.59 -7.67
N LYS A 12 -8.35 13.01 -8.68
CA LYS A 12 -9.78 12.71 -8.61
C LYS A 12 -10.10 11.66 -7.54
N ILE A 13 -9.29 10.61 -7.41
CA ILE A 13 -9.43 9.61 -6.32
C ILE A 13 -9.33 10.28 -4.97
N LEU A 14 -8.29 11.11 -4.75
CA LEU A 14 -8.08 11.77 -3.47
C LEU A 14 -9.26 12.66 -3.05
N ASN A 15 -9.80 13.44 -3.98
CA ASN A 15 -10.82 14.44 -3.66
C ASN A 15 -12.26 13.94 -3.72
N SER A 16 -12.50 12.66 -4.01
CA SER A 16 -13.85 12.11 -4.13
C SER A 16 -14.06 10.77 -3.42
N SER A 17 -13.03 10.19 -2.81
CA SER A 17 -13.14 8.89 -2.16
C SER A 17 -13.35 9.03 -0.65
N GLU A 18 -14.30 8.28 -0.09
CA GLU A 18 -14.53 8.15 1.35
C GLU A 18 -13.62 7.10 2.00
N ILE A 19 -13.18 6.12 1.19
CA ILE A 19 -12.24 5.07 1.60
C ILE A 19 -11.17 4.94 0.53
N ILE A 20 -9.91 4.97 0.94
CA ILE A 20 -8.75 4.78 0.06
C ILE A 20 -8.01 3.52 0.49
N ILE A 21 -7.85 2.57 -0.43
CA ILE A 21 -7.13 1.31 -0.20
C ILE A 21 -5.83 1.34 -1.00
N LEU A 22 -4.70 1.14 -0.31
CA LEU A 22 -3.36 1.20 -0.88
C LEU A 22 -2.86 -0.21 -1.20
N ILE A 23 -2.82 -0.57 -2.49
CA ILE A 23 -2.30 -1.87 -2.97
C ILE A 23 -1.16 -1.69 -3.98
N LEU A 24 -0.47 -0.55 -3.91
CA LEU A 24 0.63 -0.21 -4.79
C LEU A 24 1.94 -0.92 -4.36
N PRO A 25 2.83 -1.22 -5.31
CA PRO A 25 4.18 -1.66 -4.98
C PRO A 25 5.00 -0.52 -4.36
N ASN A 26 6.11 -0.87 -3.68
CA ASN A 26 7.09 0.10 -3.21
C ASN A 26 8.05 0.48 -4.36
N THR A 27 7.89 1.68 -4.89
CA THR A 27 8.75 2.28 -5.91
C THR A 27 9.09 3.72 -5.53
N GLU A 28 10.05 4.35 -6.20
CA GLU A 28 10.35 5.76 -5.96
C GLU A 28 9.14 6.68 -6.22
N GLU A 29 8.27 6.31 -7.18
CA GLU A 29 7.07 7.08 -7.51
C GLU A 29 5.95 6.92 -6.47
N THR A 30 5.89 5.77 -5.80
CA THR A 30 4.83 5.46 -4.84
C THR A 30 5.23 5.72 -3.39
N LYS A 31 6.52 5.89 -3.12
CA LYS A 31 7.04 6.19 -1.80
C LYS A 31 6.42 7.47 -1.24
N ARG A 32 5.86 7.36 -0.04
CA ARG A 32 5.13 8.45 0.62
C ARG A 32 4.09 9.12 -0.29
N ILE A 33 3.38 8.31 -1.08
CA ILE A 33 2.30 8.83 -1.93
C ILE A 33 1.16 9.40 -1.06
N ILE A 34 0.97 8.87 0.16
CA ILE A 34 0.12 9.45 1.20
C ILE A 34 1.00 10.32 2.10
N ASN A 35 1.10 11.58 1.75
CA ASN A 35 1.84 12.62 2.46
C ASN A 35 0.93 13.82 2.75
N GLN A 36 1.41 14.80 3.50
CA GLN A 36 0.64 15.98 3.90
C GLN A 36 -0.04 16.70 2.72
N LYS A 37 0.69 16.86 1.59
CA LYS A 37 0.15 17.51 0.39
C LYS A 37 -1.05 16.77 -0.19
N ASN A 38 -0.97 15.45 -0.26
CA ASN A 38 -2.02 14.62 -0.83
C ASN A 38 -3.17 14.41 0.17
N ILE A 39 -2.88 14.30 1.46
CA ILE A 39 -3.90 14.28 2.52
C ILE A 39 -4.77 15.54 2.50
N ASN A 40 -4.18 16.70 2.27
CA ASN A 40 -4.92 17.97 2.18
C ASN A 40 -5.93 18.02 1.02
N LYS A 41 -5.74 17.19 -0.02
CA LYS A 41 -6.68 17.07 -1.15
C LYS A 41 -7.83 16.11 -0.88
N MET A 42 -7.71 15.24 0.12
CA MET A 42 -8.72 14.23 0.43
C MET A 42 -9.99 14.86 1.02
N LEU A 43 -11.08 14.10 0.97
CA LEU A 43 -12.29 14.47 1.69
C LEU A 43 -12.02 14.49 3.21
N ASP A 44 -12.72 15.37 3.93
CA ASP A 44 -12.69 15.32 5.39
C ASP A 44 -13.39 14.06 5.90
N GLY A 45 -12.77 13.37 6.85
CA GLY A 45 -13.30 12.13 7.39
C GLY A 45 -13.04 10.89 6.53
N VAL A 46 -12.15 10.94 5.53
CA VAL A 46 -11.74 9.77 4.73
C VAL A 46 -11.12 8.69 5.63
N SER A 47 -11.29 7.43 5.23
CA SER A 47 -10.63 6.29 5.88
C SER A 47 -9.54 5.72 4.97
N ILE A 48 -8.41 5.31 5.56
CA ILE A 48 -7.27 4.71 4.83
C ILE A 48 -7.10 3.25 5.23
N ILE A 49 -6.89 2.37 4.24
CA ILE A 49 -6.57 0.96 4.46
C ILE A 49 -5.27 0.67 3.70
N ASN A 50 -4.23 0.24 4.41
CA ASN A 50 -2.95 -0.10 3.79
C ASN A 50 -2.57 -1.58 3.99
N PRO A 51 -3.02 -2.48 3.11
CA PRO A 51 -2.52 -3.86 3.05
C PRO A 51 -1.30 -4.01 2.12
N GLY A 52 -0.80 -2.91 1.55
CA GLY A 52 0.25 -2.92 0.53
C GLY A 52 1.66 -2.87 1.12
N ARG A 53 2.20 -1.67 1.28
CA ARG A 53 3.56 -1.44 1.82
C ARG A 53 3.57 -0.22 2.74
N GLY A 54 4.30 -0.30 3.85
CA GLY A 54 4.41 0.78 4.84
C GLY A 54 4.98 2.06 4.24
N THR A 55 5.97 1.93 3.38
CA THR A 55 6.62 3.05 2.69
C THR A 55 5.69 3.94 1.85
N LEU A 56 4.46 3.49 1.56
CA LEU A 56 3.46 4.29 0.84
C LEU A 56 2.94 5.48 1.64
N ILE A 57 3.09 5.45 2.97
CA ILE A 57 2.55 6.44 3.88
C ILE A 57 3.69 7.22 4.54
N ASP A 58 3.50 8.50 4.68
CA ASP A 58 4.26 9.34 5.61
C ASP A 58 3.59 9.25 6.98
N ASP A 59 4.22 8.56 7.93
CA ASP A 59 3.64 8.26 9.23
C ASP A 59 3.33 9.53 10.04
N GLU A 60 4.20 10.54 9.98
CA GLU A 60 3.99 11.80 10.69
C GLU A 60 2.76 12.54 10.15
N ALA A 61 2.65 12.62 8.83
CA ALA A 61 1.52 13.25 8.17
C ALA A 61 0.19 12.50 8.44
N LEU A 62 0.22 11.17 8.48
CA LEU A 62 -0.97 10.38 8.80
C LEU A 62 -1.41 10.59 10.26
N ILE A 63 -0.47 10.58 11.22
CA ILE A 63 -0.77 10.80 12.64
C ILE A 63 -1.37 12.19 12.85
N GLU A 64 -0.80 13.22 12.23
CA GLU A 64 -1.33 14.58 12.31
C GLU A 64 -2.76 14.68 11.74
N ALA A 65 -3.00 14.04 10.59
CA ALA A 65 -4.31 14.01 9.96
C ALA A 65 -5.36 13.24 10.78
N LEU A 66 -4.98 12.16 11.45
CA LEU A 66 -5.84 11.43 12.38
C LEU A 66 -6.18 12.26 13.61
N ASN A 67 -5.18 12.93 14.19
CA ASN A 67 -5.37 13.82 15.37
C ASN A 67 -6.29 15.01 15.07
N SER A 68 -6.20 15.57 13.85
CA SER A 68 -7.05 16.69 13.44
C SER A 68 -8.45 16.28 12.99
N GLY A 69 -8.72 14.99 12.80
CA GLY A 69 -9.97 14.47 12.23
C GLY A 69 -10.08 14.60 10.70
N LYS A 70 -9.03 15.05 10.01
CA LYS A 70 -8.98 15.07 8.55
C LYS A 70 -9.11 13.66 8.00
N ILE A 71 -8.47 12.68 8.64
CA ILE A 71 -8.65 11.25 8.41
C ILE A 71 -9.42 10.68 9.60
N ASN A 72 -10.53 10.01 9.32
CA ASN A 72 -11.40 9.43 10.36
C ASN A 72 -10.78 8.18 11.01
N GLY A 73 -10.04 7.38 10.23
CA GLY A 73 -9.39 6.18 10.75
C GLY A 73 -8.46 5.53 9.73
N ALA A 74 -7.55 4.70 10.23
CA ALA A 74 -6.62 3.95 9.40
C ALA A 74 -6.54 2.48 9.83
N THR A 75 -6.55 1.57 8.85
CA THR A 75 -6.23 0.14 9.04
C THR A 75 -4.90 -0.12 8.36
N LEU A 76 -3.89 -0.46 9.13
CA LEU A 76 -2.50 -0.59 8.67
C LEU A 76 -2.00 -2.01 8.93
N ASP A 77 -1.69 -2.73 7.85
CA ASP A 77 -1.15 -4.10 7.91
C ASP A 77 0.36 -4.13 7.68
N THR A 78 0.92 -3.05 7.13
CA THR A 78 2.34 -2.93 6.77
C THR A 78 2.92 -1.61 7.24
N PHE A 79 4.22 -1.60 7.57
CA PHE A 79 4.92 -0.45 8.18
C PHE A 79 6.28 -0.23 7.50
N ASP A 80 6.80 0.99 7.59
CA ASP A 80 8.13 1.32 7.03
C ASP A 80 9.24 0.55 7.78
N THR A 81 9.07 0.41 9.10
CA THR A 81 9.92 -0.44 9.94
C THR A 81 9.11 -1.61 10.48
N GLU A 82 9.49 -2.82 10.15
CA GLU A 82 8.85 -4.05 10.61
C GLU A 82 9.83 -4.94 11.38
N PRO A 83 9.43 -5.51 12.52
CA PRO A 83 8.15 -5.32 13.23
C PRO A 83 7.95 -3.87 13.71
N LEU A 84 6.69 -3.40 13.72
CA LEU A 84 6.36 -2.06 14.20
C LEU A 84 6.88 -1.86 15.63
N PRO A 85 7.72 -0.83 15.89
CA PRO A 85 8.28 -0.59 17.22
C PRO A 85 7.20 -0.46 18.29
N LYS A 86 7.41 -1.03 19.47
CA LYS A 86 6.44 -1.02 20.57
C LYS A 86 6.04 0.39 21.03
N SER A 87 6.92 1.37 20.84
CA SER A 87 6.67 2.78 21.17
C SER A 87 5.99 3.56 20.04
N HIS A 88 5.69 2.92 18.91
CA HIS A 88 5.11 3.63 17.76
C HIS A 88 3.73 4.17 18.09
N PRO A 89 3.41 5.44 17.73
CA PRO A 89 2.13 6.07 18.05
C PRO A 89 0.89 5.31 17.56
N TYR A 90 1.00 4.56 16.46
CA TYR A 90 -0.13 3.77 15.92
C TYR A 90 -0.72 2.78 16.92
N TRP A 91 0.08 2.22 17.82
CA TRP A 91 -0.41 1.29 18.85
C TRP A 91 -1.40 1.93 19.84
N PHE A 92 -1.29 3.23 20.04
CA PHE A 92 -2.04 3.96 21.05
C PHE A 92 -3.12 4.88 20.47
N HIS A 93 -3.16 5.01 19.14
CA HIS A 93 -4.12 5.91 18.50
C HIS A 93 -5.50 5.24 18.40
N PRO A 94 -6.57 5.84 18.93
CA PRO A 94 -7.90 5.22 19.03
C PRO A 94 -8.52 4.89 17.66
N ASN A 95 -8.14 5.62 16.63
CA ASN A 95 -8.68 5.44 15.27
C ASN A 95 -7.72 4.67 14.34
N VAL A 96 -6.73 3.96 14.89
CA VAL A 96 -5.82 3.11 14.12
C VAL A 96 -6.00 1.66 14.50
N LEU A 97 -6.24 0.81 13.49
CA LEU A 97 -6.20 -0.63 13.62
C LEU A 97 -4.89 -1.13 13.01
N VAL A 98 -4.08 -1.79 13.82
CA VAL A 98 -2.81 -2.42 13.41
C VAL A 98 -3.02 -3.93 13.25
N THR A 99 -2.59 -4.49 12.11
CA THR A 99 -2.50 -5.92 11.89
C THR A 99 -1.07 -6.31 11.50
N PRO A 100 -0.60 -7.55 11.81
CA PRO A 100 0.81 -7.90 11.73
C PRO A 100 1.23 -8.46 10.36
N HIS A 101 1.03 -7.70 9.28
CA HIS A 101 1.38 -8.04 7.90
C HIS A 101 0.79 -9.39 7.46
N ILE A 102 -0.53 -9.52 7.59
CA ILE A 102 -1.29 -10.76 7.33
C ILE A 102 -2.44 -10.58 6.33
N ALA A 103 -2.56 -9.41 5.72
CA ALA A 103 -3.67 -9.11 4.81
C ALA A 103 -3.67 -9.98 3.54
N SER A 104 -2.53 -10.57 3.17
CA SER A 104 -2.43 -11.47 2.02
C SER A 104 -1.56 -12.69 2.32
N ALA A 105 -2.14 -13.86 2.21
CA ALA A 105 -1.41 -15.12 2.28
C ALA A 105 -1.11 -15.66 0.87
N THR A 106 0.14 -16.03 0.63
CA THR A 106 0.51 -16.70 -0.63
C THR A 106 -0.19 -18.06 -0.71
N ARG A 107 -0.95 -18.26 -1.78
CA ARG A 107 -1.58 -19.55 -2.04
C ARG A 107 -0.52 -20.51 -2.58
N VAL A 108 -0.17 -21.50 -1.78
CA VAL A 108 0.90 -22.46 -2.07
C VAL A 108 0.68 -23.17 -3.41
N ASP A 109 -0.54 -23.64 -3.68
CA ASP A 109 -0.85 -24.36 -4.92
C ASP A 109 -0.52 -23.55 -6.18
N SER A 110 -1.07 -22.33 -6.29
CA SER A 110 -0.84 -21.47 -7.43
C SER A 110 0.60 -20.97 -7.54
N ALA A 111 1.28 -20.76 -6.43
CA ALA A 111 2.69 -20.36 -6.40
C ALA A 111 3.58 -21.51 -6.90
N CYS A 112 3.35 -22.74 -6.44
CA CYS A 112 4.10 -23.92 -6.87
C CYS A 112 3.95 -24.17 -8.38
N GLU A 113 2.74 -24.02 -8.94
CA GLU A 113 2.51 -24.17 -10.38
C GLU A 113 3.32 -23.17 -11.21
N ILE A 114 3.33 -21.88 -10.80
CA ILE A 114 4.07 -20.83 -11.50
C ILE A 114 5.58 -21.05 -11.39
N ILE A 115 6.06 -21.44 -10.20
CA ILE A 115 7.49 -21.74 -9.98
C ILE A 115 7.92 -22.93 -10.84
N ALA A 116 7.16 -24.02 -10.83
CA ALA A 116 7.47 -25.20 -11.63
C ALA A 116 7.46 -24.91 -13.14
N ASP A 117 6.49 -24.11 -13.62
CA ASP A 117 6.46 -23.67 -15.02
C ASP A 117 7.69 -22.82 -15.37
N ASN A 118 8.09 -21.89 -14.51
CA ASN A 118 9.26 -21.05 -14.75
C ASN A 118 10.58 -21.86 -14.72
N ILE A 119 10.71 -22.88 -13.90
CA ILE A 119 11.85 -23.80 -13.92
C ILE A 119 11.95 -24.48 -15.31
N LYS A 120 10.84 -25.09 -15.76
CA LYS A 120 10.79 -25.73 -17.09
C LYS A 120 11.08 -24.76 -18.24
N ARG A 121 10.60 -23.52 -18.13
CA ARG A 121 10.89 -22.47 -19.12
C ARG A 121 12.37 -22.13 -19.15
N GLY A 122 13.01 -21.99 -17.99
CA GLY A 122 14.45 -21.74 -17.90
C GLY A 122 15.28 -22.87 -18.50
N GLU A 123 14.95 -24.15 -18.24
CA GLU A 123 15.60 -25.31 -18.82
C GLU A 123 15.49 -25.34 -20.37
N ASN A 124 14.36 -24.87 -20.91
CA ASN A 124 14.09 -24.81 -22.34
C ASN A 124 14.42 -23.46 -22.99
N GLN A 125 15.11 -22.56 -22.29
CA GLN A 125 15.47 -21.21 -22.77
C GLN A 125 14.25 -20.37 -23.21
N ASN A 126 13.08 -20.63 -22.65
CA ASN A 126 11.87 -19.86 -22.90
C ASN A 126 11.77 -18.65 -21.96
N PRO A 127 11.09 -17.58 -22.36
CA PRO A 127 10.86 -16.42 -21.48
C PRO A 127 10.12 -16.81 -20.20
N PHE A 128 10.57 -16.27 -19.05
CA PHE A 128 9.87 -16.45 -17.79
C PHE A 128 8.51 -15.74 -17.77
N ARG A 129 7.57 -16.27 -17.01
CA ARG A 129 6.29 -15.61 -16.72
C ARG A 129 6.48 -14.70 -15.50
N TYR A 130 5.81 -13.57 -15.54
CA TYR A 130 5.81 -12.57 -14.44
C TYR A 130 7.23 -12.12 -14.05
N LEU A 131 8.07 -11.91 -15.05
CA LEU A 131 9.42 -11.37 -14.84
C LEU A 131 9.30 -9.94 -14.33
N VAL A 132 9.90 -9.68 -13.18
CA VAL A 132 9.96 -8.33 -12.61
C VAL A 132 10.91 -7.46 -13.44
N ASP A 133 10.44 -6.30 -13.86
CA ASP A 133 11.30 -5.27 -14.41
C ASP A 133 12.09 -4.62 -13.27
N ARG A 134 13.41 -4.81 -13.28
CA ARG A 134 14.29 -4.29 -12.22
C ARG A 134 14.41 -2.76 -12.21
N LEU A 135 14.08 -2.09 -13.30
CA LEU A 135 14.12 -0.62 -13.38
C LEU A 135 12.86 0.00 -12.77
N SER A 136 11.70 -0.60 -13.07
CA SER A 136 10.42 -0.14 -12.50
C SER A 136 10.12 -0.72 -11.11
N GLY A 137 10.78 -1.83 -10.73
CA GLY A 137 10.66 -2.44 -9.40
C GLY A 137 9.46 -3.37 -9.23
N TYR A 138 8.71 -3.65 -10.30
CA TYR A 138 7.54 -4.57 -10.28
C TYR A 138 7.32 -5.26 -11.62
#